data_a95ed0f3f3cc0ab115746400dc9d4675
#
_entry.id   a95ed0f3f3cc0ab115746400dc9d4675
#
_cell.length_a   1.000
_cell.length_b   1.000
_cell.length_c   1.000
_cell.angle_alpha   90.00
_cell.angle_beta   90.00
_cell.angle_gamma   90.00
#
_symmetry.space_group_name_H-M   'P 1'
#
loop_
_entity.id
_entity.type
_entity.pdbx_description
1 polymer ?
#
loop_
_entity_poly.entity_id
_entity_poly.type
_entity_poly.pdbx_seq_one_letter_code
_entity_poly.pdbx_strand_id
1 'polypeptide(L)'
;MFKHMESPAVARRSWRQILSDFGSTYAANGLIGFIFAATGPVAVILSVGTGGGLSPEELASWVFGVFFVNGLVTLFMSWRYTTPLAFGWTIPGTVLVGPALQHLSFAEVIGAFYMTSALVLVLGLTGWVKRVMAALPMPIVMGMVAGVFLRFGLDIVRALHSHVAIAAPMVAVFLLLSAKADWGKRLPPVIGALLVGALAVALTGSLDAASVGQLTLAQPVIQAPVWSWAAMLELVVPLAITVLVVQNGQGVAVLKNAGHEPPVNAIAVACGVGAAISAVFGAVSTCLTGPTNGLLTSSGEQRRHYSGALMFGALALLFGLMAPTFTGLMLAAPKEFIMVLGGLAMLRVLQGAFVASFGAGKFSLGALVSLLVTVADIGLFNIGAAFWGLVAGFAVSWWMERGDFRQA
;
A
#
# COMPACT_ATOMS: atom_id res chain seq x y z
N MET A 1 -16.16 22.11 12.63
CA MET A 1 -15.53 20.80 12.40
C MET A 1 -14.55 20.81 11.23
N PHE A 2 -14.77 21.53 10.15
CA PHE A 2 -13.91 21.56 8.95
C PHE A 2 -12.94 22.74 8.86
N LYS A 3 -12.67 23.43 9.96
CA LYS A 3 -11.86 24.68 10.00
C LYS A 3 -10.39 24.49 9.60
N HIS A 4 -9.88 23.27 9.68
CA HIS A 4 -8.48 22.93 9.36
C HIS A 4 -8.31 22.25 8.00
N MET A 5 -9.39 21.99 7.27
CA MET A 5 -9.31 21.43 5.92
C MET A 5 -8.93 22.52 4.92
N GLU A 6 -7.96 22.23 4.10
CA GLU A 6 -7.51 23.12 3.04
C GLU A 6 -8.62 23.31 1.98
N SER A 7 -8.88 24.54 1.58
CA SER A 7 -9.77 24.83 0.45
C SER A 7 -9.05 24.54 -0.87
N PRO A 8 -9.77 24.12 -1.93
CA PRO A 8 -9.17 23.99 -3.25
C PRO A 8 -8.59 25.32 -3.73
N ALA A 9 -7.35 25.28 -4.22
CA ALA A 9 -6.67 26.45 -4.78
C ALA A 9 -7.28 26.91 -6.12
N VAL A 10 -7.94 26.00 -6.84
CA VAL A 10 -8.54 26.23 -8.16
C VAL A 10 -10.03 25.90 -8.11
N ALA A 11 -10.84 26.67 -8.85
CA ALA A 11 -12.26 26.40 -9.02
C ALA A 11 -12.49 25.00 -9.64
N ARG A 12 -13.60 24.36 -9.25
CA ARG A 12 -13.96 23.03 -9.78
C ARG A 12 -14.09 23.07 -11.30
N ARG A 13 -13.50 22.06 -11.96
CA ARG A 13 -13.64 21.90 -13.39
C ARG A 13 -15.04 21.38 -13.75
N SER A 14 -15.64 21.99 -14.78
CA SER A 14 -16.85 21.46 -15.39
C SER A 14 -16.56 20.19 -16.21
N TRP A 15 -17.56 19.39 -16.52
CA TRP A 15 -17.41 18.19 -17.35
C TRP A 15 -16.77 18.48 -18.72
N ARG A 16 -17.12 19.62 -19.34
CA ARG A 16 -16.52 20.04 -20.63
C ARG A 16 -15.02 20.31 -20.48
N GLN A 17 -14.62 20.94 -19.38
CA GLN A 17 -13.21 21.20 -19.09
C GLN A 17 -12.45 19.90 -18.78
N ILE A 18 -13.05 18.97 -18.02
CA ILE A 18 -12.45 17.66 -17.76
C ILE A 18 -12.18 16.93 -19.06
N LEU A 19 -13.18 16.88 -19.98
CA LEU A 19 -13.02 16.25 -21.27
C LEU A 19 -11.94 16.93 -22.16
N SER A 20 -11.83 18.27 -22.10
CA SER A 20 -10.77 18.99 -22.81
C SER A 20 -9.38 18.82 -22.19
N ASP A 21 -9.31 18.65 -20.87
CA ASP A 21 -8.05 18.39 -20.15
C ASP A 21 -7.60 16.92 -20.30
N PHE A 22 -8.52 16.03 -20.67
CA PHE A 22 -8.20 14.63 -20.91
C PHE A 22 -7.41 14.47 -22.21
N GLY A 23 -6.39 13.60 -22.19
CA GLY A 23 -5.54 13.36 -23.35
C GLY A 23 -4.79 12.03 -23.21
N SER A 24 -4.24 11.55 -24.33
CA SER A 24 -3.56 10.23 -24.40
C SER A 24 -2.45 10.05 -23.37
N THR A 25 -1.67 11.10 -23.12
CA THR A 25 -0.60 11.10 -22.10
C THR A 25 -1.15 10.83 -20.70
N TYR A 26 -2.21 11.52 -20.30
CA TYR A 26 -2.80 11.37 -18.96
C TYR A 26 -3.56 10.05 -18.83
N ALA A 27 -4.24 9.61 -19.89
CA ALA A 27 -4.86 8.29 -19.95
C ALA A 27 -3.82 7.17 -19.79
N ALA A 28 -2.67 7.29 -20.48
CA ALA A 28 -1.57 6.34 -20.38
C ALA A 28 -0.99 6.34 -18.95
N ASN A 29 -0.73 7.51 -18.36
CA ASN A 29 -0.23 7.61 -16.98
C ASN A 29 -1.22 6.98 -15.99
N GLY A 30 -2.52 7.23 -16.14
CA GLY A 30 -3.57 6.63 -15.32
C GLY A 30 -3.65 5.11 -15.46
N LEU A 31 -3.56 4.61 -16.69
CA LEU A 31 -3.54 3.17 -16.99
C LEU A 31 -2.29 2.49 -16.41
N ILE A 32 -1.09 3.08 -16.59
CA ILE A 32 0.15 2.53 -16.04
C ILE A 32 0.11 2.51 -14.51
N GLY A 33 -0.39 3.59 -13.87
CA GLY A 33 -0.58 3.65 -12.44
C GLY A 33 -1.56 2.58 -11.93
N PHE A 34 -2.64 2.33 -12.67
CA PHE A 34 -3.60 1.28 -12.38
C PHE A 34 -2.98 -0.12 -12.52
N ILE A 35 -2.29 -0.42 -13.62
CA ILE A 35 -1.65 -1.72 -13.82
C ILE A 35 -0.61 -1.97 -12.71
N PHE A 36 0.16 -0.95 -12.31
CA PHE A 36 1.06 -1.06 -11.17
C PHE A 36 0.32 -1.48 -9.90
N ALA A 37 -0.79 -0.82 -9.55
CA ALA A 37 -1.57 -1.11 -8.36
C ALA A 37 -2.22 -2.51 -8.41
N ALA A 38 -2.72 -2.91 -9.58
CA ALA A 38 -3.42 -4.17 -9.80
C ALA A 38 -2.51 -5.41 -9.87
N THR A 39 -1.19 -5.23 -9.92
CA THR A 39 -0.21 -6.34 -10.03
C THR A 39 0.44 -6.65 -8.68
N GLY A 40 1.63 -6.10 -8.42
CA GLY A 40 2.41 -6.40 -7.23
C GLY A 40 1.69 -6.14 -5.91
N PRO A 41 1.08 -4.96 -5.68
CA PRO A 41 0.32 -4.67 -4.47
C PRO A 41 -0.84 -5.64 -4.18
N VAL A 42 -1.54 -6.12 -5.20
CA VAL A 42 -2.59 -7.16 -5.03
C VAL A 42 -1.98 -8.48 -4.59
N ALA A 43 -0.84 -8.88 -5.15
CA ALA A 43 -0.15 -10.09 -4.74
C ALA A 43 0.23 -10.06 -3.24
N VAL A 44 0.52 -8.88 -2.67
CA VAL A 44 0.76 -8.74 -1.22
C VAL A 44 -0.52 -9.04 -0.42
N ILE A 45 -1.69 -8.52 -0.84
CA ILE A 45 -2.97 -8.83 -0.17
C ILE A 45 -3.22 -10.33 -0.21
N LEU A 46 -3.07 -10.95 -1.37
CA LEU A 46 -3.31 -12.38 -1.53
C LEU A 46 -2.35 -13.23 -0.69
N SER A 47 -1.06 -12.88 -0.70
CA SER A 47 -0.05 -13.57 0.11
C SER A 47 -0.36 -13.47 1.62
N VAL A 48 -0.67 -12.28 2.09
CA VAL A 48 -0.99 -12.01 3.51
C VAL A 48 -2.28 -12.69 3.92
N GLY A 49 -3.35 -12.50 3.15
CA GLY A 49 -4.66 -13.04 3.51
C GLY A 49 -4.73 -14.56 3.40
N THR A 50 -4.13 -15.17 2.37
CA THR A 50 -4.02 -16.62 2.26
C THR A 50 -3.17 -17.19 3.41
N GLY A 51 -2.05 -16.55 3.74
CA GLY A 51 -1.22 -16.92 4.88
C GLY A 51 -1.94 -16.77 6.22
N GLY A 52 -2.89 -15.84 6.32
CA GLY A 52 -3.76 -15.63 7.47
C GLY A 52 -5.02 -16.51 7.51
N GLY A 53 -5.20 -17.42 6.53
CA GLY A 53 -6.32 -18.34 6.48
C GLY A 53 -7.65 -17.74 6.01
N LEU A 54 -7.62 -16.59 5.33
CA LEU A 54 -8.83 -15.99 4.78
C LEU A 54 -9.37 -16.79 3.59
N SER A 55 -10.69 -16.86 3.49
CA SER A 55 -11.37 -17.52 2.37
C SER A 55 -11.20 -16.74 1.06
N PRO A 56 -11.37 -17.39 -0.11
CA PRO A 56 -11.35 -16.71 -1.40
C PRO A 56 -12.37 -15.56 -1.51
N GLU A 57 -13.53 -15.70 -0.87
CA GLU A 57 -14.58 -14.69 -0.83
C GLU A 57 -14.16 -13.47 0.01
N GLU A 58 -13.52 -13.70 1.17
CA GLU A 58 -12.96 -12.62 2.01
C GLU A 58 -11.83 -11.89 1.30
N LEU A 59 -10.95 -12.62 0.60
CA LEU A 59 -9.88 -12.05 -0.22
C LEU A 59 -10.43 -11.21 -1.37
N ALA A 60 -11.44 -11.71 -2.09
CA ALA A 60 -12.10 -10.96 -3.14
C ALA A 60 -12.81 -9.71 -2.60
N SER A 61 -13.43 -9.79 -1.42
CA SER A 61 -14.04 -8.67 -0.72
C SER A 61 -13.00 -7.63 -0.28
N TRP A 62 -11.85 -8.07 0.22
CA TRP A 62 -10.74 -7.17 0.53
C TRP A 62 -10.24 -6.44 -0.72
N VAL A 63 -10.01 -7.16 -1.82
CA VAL A 63 -9.61 -6.56 -3.11
C VAL A 63 -10.68 -5.60 -3.62
N PHE A 64 -11.96 -5.96 -3.52
CA PHE A 64 -13.07 -5.04 -3.82
C PHE A 64 -12.96 -3.75 -3.01
N GLY A 65 -12.84 -3.85 -1.69
CA GLY A 65 -12.78 -2.71 -0.78
C GLY A 65 -11.63 -1.76 -1.12
N VAL A 66 -10.41 -2.29 -1.32
CA VAL A 66 -9.24 -1.45 -1.62
C VAL A 66 -9.29 -0.80 -3.00
N PHE A 67 -9.93 -1.39 -3.99
CA PHE A 67 -10.02 -0.79 -5.33
C PHE A 67 -11.26 0.07 -5.50
N PHE A 68 -12.43 -0.44 -5.15
CA PHE A 68 -13.69 0.27 -5.37
C PHE A 68 -13.79 1.52 -4.51
N VAL A 69 -13.56 1.40 -3.19
CA VAL A 69 -13.63 2.54 -2.27
C VAL A 69 -12.56 3.56 -2.60
N ASN A 70 -11.30 3.14 -2.78
CA ASN A 70 -10.22 4.07 -3.08
C ASN A 70 -10.34 4.67 -4.50
N GLY A 71 -10.96 3.96 -5.44
CA GLY A 71 -11.36 4.51 -6.74
C GLY A 71 -12.32 5.67 -6.59
N LEU A 72 -13.38 5.52 -5.77
CA LEU A 72 -14.34 6.60 -5.46
C LEU A 72 -13.64 7.78 -4.77
N VAL A 73 -12.81 7.52 -3.77
CA VAL A 73 -12.06 8.57 -3.06
C VAL A 73 -11.13 9.31 -4.03
N THR A 74 -10.43 8.59 -4.90
CA THR A 74 -9.57 9.18 -5.94
C THR A 74 -10.35 10.08 -6.89
N LEU A 75 -11.45 9.61 -7.42
CA LEU A 75 -12.30 10.39 -8.33
C LEU A 75 -12.80 11.67 -7.65
N PHE A 76 -13.36 11.54 -6.46
CA PHE A 76 -13.90 12.67 -5.71
C PHE A 76 -12.81 13.69 -5.35
N MET A 77 -11.70 13.25 -4.77
CA MET A 77 -10.65 14.14 -4.29
C MET A 77 -9.89 14.80 -5.45
N SER A 78 -9.58 14.05 -6.52
CA SER A 78 -8.90 14.60 -7.68
C SER A 78 -9.75 15.64 -8.42
N TRP A 79 -11.06 15.37 -8.54
CA TRP A 79 -12.01 16.34 -9.10
C TRP A 79 -12.18 17.56 -8.20
N ARG A 80 -12.32 17.35 -6.88
CA ARG A 80 -12.57 18.42 -5.91
C ARG A 80 -11.41 19.41 -5.81
N TYR A 81 -10.17 18.91 -5.88
CA TYR A 81 -8.96 19.72 -5.71
C TYR A 81 -8.24 20.01 -7.02
N THR A 82 -8.67 19.46 -8.14
CA THR A 82 -8.00 19.59 -9.46
C THR A 82 -6.50 19.26 -9.36
N THR A 83 -6.18 18.27 -8.55
CA THR A 83 -4.82 17.78 -8.23
C THR A 83 -4.81 16.26 -8.41
N PRO A 84 -3.75 15.63 -8.92
CA PRO A 84 -3.70 14.18 -9.05
C PRO A 84 -3.56 13.56 -7.65
N LEU A 85 -4.67 13.16 -7.06
CA LEU A 85 -4.73 12.55 -5.74
C LEU A 85 -5.16 11.09 -5.88
N ALA A 86 -4.21 10.20 -6.22
CA ALA A 86 -4.48 8.77 -6.27
C ALA A 86 -4.43 8.15 -4.87
N PHE A 87 -5.56 7.63 -4.44
CA PHE A 87 -5.68 6.86 -3.22
C PHE A 87 -5.63 5.36 -3.53
N GLY A 88 -5.07 4.63 -2.61
CA GLY A 88 -5.02 3.19 -2.56
C GLY A 88 -5.02 2.75 -1.10
N TRP A 89 -4.36 1.67 -0.80
CA TRP A 89 -4.25 1.14 0.56
C TRP A 89 -2.80 1.12 1.05
N THR A 90 -2.63 1.08 2.36
CA THR A 90 -1.30 0.99 2.95
C THR A 90 -0.70 -0.40 2.75
N ILE A 91 0.29 -0.53 1.86
CA ILE A 91 0.99 -1.79 1.64
C ILE A 91 1.76 -2.22 2.90
N PRO A 92 2.53 -1.33 3.59
CA PRO A 92 3.13 -1.69 4.86
C PRO A 92 2.10 -2.13 5.90
N GLY A 93 0.94 -1.47 5.95
CA GLY A 93 -0.16 -1.87 6.81
C GLY A 93 -0.74 -3.24 6.46
N THR A 94 -0.87 -3.56 5.16
CA THR A 94 -1.28 -4.91 4.73
C THR A 94 -0.33 -5.97 5.27
N VAL A 95 0.97 -5.72 5.20
CA VAL A 95 1.98 -6.69 5.65
C VAL A 95 1.98 -6.84 7.18
N LEU A 96 1.68 -5.77 7.95
CA LEU A 96 1.49 -5.85 9.40
C LEU A 96 0.32 -6.75 9.81
N VAL A 97 -0.69 -6.87 8.96
CA VAL A 97 -1.85 -7.74 9.22
C VAL A 97 -1.47 -9.23 9.18
N GLY A 98 -0.46 -9.61 8.40
CA GLY A 98 -0.06 -11.02 8.26
C GLY A 98 0.29 -11.72 9.58
N PRO A 99 1.26 -11.25 10.35
CA PRO A 99 1.56 -11.76 11.69
C PRO A 99 0.36 -11.70 12.64
N ALA A 100 -0.43 -10.62 12.60
CA ALA A 100 -1.60 -10.45 13.45
C ALA A 100 -2.65 -11.56 13.22
N LEU A 101 -2.89 -11.95 11.97
CA LEU A 101 -3.82 -13.04 11.61
C LEU A 101 -3.37 -14.43 12.09
N GLN A 102 -2.12 -14.60 12.57
CA GLN A 102 -1.67 -15.88 13.13
C GLN A 102 -2.25 -16.14 14.53
N HIS A 103 -2.72 -15.10 15.22
CA HIS A 103 -3.19 -15.20 16.61
C HIS A 103 -4.44 -14.35 16.91
N LEU A 104 -4.84 -13.47 16.01
CA LEU A 104 -6.10 -12.69 16.07
C LEU A 104 -7.07 -13.19 15.01
N SER A 105 -8.35 -13.17 15.32
CA SER A 105 -9.40 -13.41 14.33
C SER A 105 -9.48 -12.23 13.35
N PHE A 106 -9.93 -12.49 12.12
CA PHE A 106 -10.12 -11.43 11.12
C PHE A 106 -11.09 -10.34 11.60
N ALA A 107 -12.13 -10.70 12.35
CA ALA A 107 -13.07 -9.75 12.93
C ALA A 107 -12.42 -8.79 13.94
N GLU A 108 -11.43 -9.25 14.72
CA GLU A 108 -10.64 -8.40 15.63
C GLU A 108 -9.72 -7.44 14.85
N VAL A 109 -9.11 -7.93 13.77
CA VAL A 109 -8.30 -7.10 12.86
C VAL A 109 -9.17 -5.99 12.24
N ILE A 110 -10.41 -6.29 11.85
CA ILE A 110 -11.36 -5.31 11.33
C ILE A 110 -11.72 -4.27 12.40
N GLY A 111 -11.88 -4.68 13.65
CA GLY A 111 -12.06 -3.75 14.77
C GLY A 111 -10.90 -2.74 14.86
N ALA A 112 -9.65 -3.22 14.70
CA ALA A 112 -8.48 -2.35 14.66
C ALA A 112 -8.47 -1.44 13.40
N PHE A 113 -8.97 -1.89 12.25
CA PHE A 113 -9.12 -1.03 11.06
C PHE A 113 -10.05 0.14 11.31
N TYR A 114 -11.21 -0.08 11.97
CA TYR A 114 -12.12 0.99 12.35
C TYR A 114 -11.47 1.98 13.33
N MET A 115 -10.75 1.49 14.33
CA MET A 115 -10.08 2.36 15.30
C MET A 115 -8.94 3.17 14.66
N THR A 116 -8.18 2.55 13.75
CA THR A 116 -7.18 3.25 12.93
C THR A 116 -7.84 4.35 12.10
N SER A 117 -8.96 4.03 11.46
CA SER A 117 -9.75 4.97 10.66
C SER A 117 -10.20 6.17 11.51
N ALA A 118 -10.74 5.92 12.71
CA ALA A 118 -11.16 6.96 13.65
C ALA A 118 -9.97 7.85 14.08
N LEU A 119 -8.82 7.25 14.40
CA LEU A 119 -7.61 7.98 14.76
C LEU A 119 -7.13 8.88 13.63
N VAL A 120 -7.00 8.34 12.41
CA VAL A 120 -6.58 9.10 11.22
C VAL A 120 -7.56 10.23 10.90
N LEU A 121 -8.87 9.98 11.02
CA LEU A 121 -9.92 10.96 10.82
C LEU A 121 -9.82 12.11 11.83
N VAL A 122 -9.67 11.79 13.12
CA VAL A 122 -9.51 12.79 14.20
C VAL A 122 -8.27 13.66 13.97
N LEU A 123 -7.13 13.06 13.62
CA LEU A 123 -5.90 13.79 13.32
C LEU A 123 -6.06 14.71 12.11
N GLY A 124 -6.77 14.27 11.05
CA GLY A 124 -7.08 15.08 9.90
C GLY A 124 -7.99 16.27 10.23
N LEU A 125 -9.07 16.04 10.99
CA LEU A 125 -10.04 17.07 11.40
C LEU A 125 -9.45 18.10 12.37
N THR A 126 -8.55 17.69 13.24
CA THR A 126 -7.88 18.58 14.21
C THR A 126 -6.70 19.35 13.61
N GLY A 127 -6.23 18.97 12.41
CA GLY A 127 -5.06 19.56 11.77
C GLY A 127 -3.71 19.16 12.41
N TRP A 128 -3.71 18.12 13.25
CA TRP A 128 -2.51 17.66 13.97
C TRP A 128 -1.61 16.75 13.12
N VAL A 129 -2.04 16.37 11.92
CA VAL A 129 -1.28 15.45 11.03
C VAL A 129 0.18 15.88 10.89
N LYS A 130 0.43 17.14 10.54
CA LYS A 130 1.80 17.66 10.36
C LYS A 130 2.64 17.59 11.64
N ARG A 131 2.01 17.83 12.82
CA ARG A 131 2.69 17.76 14.13
C ARG A 131 3.06 16.33 14.47
N VAL A 132 2.14 15.39 14.26
CA VAL A 132 2.39 13.95 14.51
C VAL A 132 3.48 13.44 13.57
N MET A 133 3.42 13.78 12.27
CA MET A 133 4.45 13.39 11.31
C MET A 133 5.84 13.93 11.68
N ALA A 134 5.92 15.16 12.19
CA ALA A 134 7.19 15.77 12.60
C ALA A 134 7.75 15.21 13.93
N ALA A 135 6.88 14.67 14.79
CA ALA A 135 7.29 14.14 16.09
C ALA A 135 7.89 12.73 16.03
N LEU A 136 7.71 12.01 14.91
CA LEU A 136 8.16 10.62 14.78
C LEU A 136 9.54 10.54 14.10
N PRO A 137 10.57 9.97 14.78
CA PRO A 137 11.85 9.71 14.13
C PRO A 137 11.72 8.71 13.01
N MET A 138 11.75 9.22 11.76
CA MET A 138 11.61 8.40 10.55
C MET A 138 12.53 7.18 10.50
N PRO A 139 13.82 7.24 10.91
CA PRO A 139 14.68 6.06 10.89
C PRO A 139 14.13 4.88 11.70
N ILE A 140 13.58 5.12 12.90
CA ILE A 140 13.01 4.05 13.74
C ILE A 140 11.76 3.44 13.09
N VAL A 141 10.86 4.28 12.57
CA VAL A 141 9.67 3.82 11.85
C VAL A 141 10.06 2.99 10.61
N MET A 142 11.05 3.47 9.85
CA MET A 142 11.50 2.77 8.65
C MET A 142 12.28 1.49 8.98
N GLY A 143 12.90 1.39 10.15
CA GLY A 143 13.47 0.15 10.69
C GLY A 143 12.40 -0.93 10.89
N MET A 144 11.26 -0.59 11.49
CA MET A 144 10.10 -1.48 11.57
C MET A 144 9.61 -1.87 10.15
N VAL A 145 9.44 -0.90 9.26
CA VAL A 145 9.00 -1.14 7.88
C VAL A 145 9.96 -2.08 7.15
N ALA A 146 11.29 -1.86 7.29
CA ALA A 146 12.29 -2.74 6.70
C ALA A 146 12.17 -4.18 7.26
N GLY A 147 11.95 -4.34 8.56
CA GLY A 147 11.74 -5.65 9.20
C GLY A 147 10.54 -6.40 8.63
N VAL A 148 9.42 -5.69 8.48
CA VAL A 148 8.18 -6.27 7.93
C VAL A 148 8.36 -6.66 6.45
N PHE A 149 9.00 -5.83 5.64
CA PHE A 149 9.22 -6.10 4.21
C PHE A 149 10.33 -7.12 3.93
N LEU A 150 11.25 -7.36 4.86
CA LEU A 150 12.35 -8.30 4.66
C LEU A 150 11.83 -9.70 4.29
N ARG A 151 10.70 -10.12 4.86
CA ARG A 151 10.04 -11.39 4.55
C ARG A 151 9.77 -11.54 3.05
N PHE A 152 9.25 -10.51 2.39
CA PHE A 152 8.97 -10.55 0.96
C PHE A 152 10.24 -10.66 0.10
N GLY A 153 11.34 -10.02 0.52
CA GLY A 153 12.64 -10.18 -0.13
C GLY A 153 13.16 -11.62 0.00
N LEU A 154 13.02 -12.23 1.18
CA LEU A 154 13.42 -13.62 1.43
C LEU A 154 12.55 -14.61 0.66
N ASP A 155 11.27 -14.33 0.46
CA ASP A 155 10.34 -15.18 -0.27
C ASP A 155 10.70 -15.32 -1.76
N ILE A 156 11.34 -14.31 -2.37
CA ILE A 156 11.93 -14.44 -3.72
C ILE A 156 12.96 -15.57 -3.74
N VAL A 157 13.87 -15.58 -2.76
CA VAL A 157 14.96 -16.57 -2.68
C VAL A 157 14.40 -17.97 -2.37
N ARG A 158 13.41 -18.04 -1.49
CA ARG A 158 12.72 -19.31 -1.17
C ARG A 158 12.00 -19.86 -2.39
N ALA A 159 11.29 -19.03 -3.15
CA ALA A 159 10.60 -19.42 -4.37
C ALA A 159 11.57 -19.89 -5.48
N LEU A 160 12.74 -19.24 -5.60
CA LEU A 160 13.82 -19.70 -6.51
C LEU A 160 14.32 -21.10 -6.15
N HIS A 161 14.32 -21.44 -4.87
CA HIS A 161 14.71 -22.78 -4.42
C HIS A 161 13.60 -23.81 -4.62
N SER A 162 12.35 -23.46 -4.30
CA SER A 162 11.21 -24.41 -4.35
C SER A 162 10.65 -24.64 -5.75
N HIS A 163 10.66 -23.62 -6.63
CA HIS A 163 10.05 -23.69 -7.96
C HIS A 163 10.79 -22.83 -8.99
N VAL A 164 12.04 -23.23 -9.31
CA VAL A 164 12.94 -22.47 -10.17
C VAL A 164 12.34 -22.17 -11.56
N ALA A 165 11.54 -23.09 -12.11
CA ALA A 165 10.97 -22.96 -13.45
C ALA A 165 10.01 -21.74 -13.57
N ILE A 166 9.36 -21.35 -12.49
CA ILE A 166 8.48 -20.15 -12.45
C ILE A 166 9.27 -18.95 -11.93
N ALA A 167 9.99 -19.12 -10.81
CA ALA A 167 10.63 -18.00 -10.12
C ALA A 167 11.80 -17.39 -10.91
N ALA A 168 12.66 -18.21 -11.52
CA ALA A 168 13.86 -17.72 -12.18
C ALA A 168 13.55 -16.84 -13.43
N PRO A 169 12.63 -17.19 -14.34
CA PRO A 169 12.27 -16.32 -15.44
C PRO A 169 11.68 -14.98 -14.99
N MET A 170 10.85 -14.98 -13.93
CA MET A 170 10.28 -13.76 -13.37
C MET A 170 11.35 -12.82 -12.83
N VAL A 171 12.29 -13.35 -12.03
CA VAL A 171 13.41 -12.59 -11.46
C VAL A 171 14.32 -12.08 -12.57
N ALA A 172 14.68 -12.94 -13.54
CA ALA A 172 15.55 -12.56 -14.65
C ALA A 172 14.99 -11.40 -15.45
N VAL A 173 13.71 -11.47 -15.85
CA VAL A 173 13.07 -10.39 -16.64
C VAL A 173 12.94 -9.11 -15.82
N PHE A 174 12.61 -9.21 -14.54
CA PHE A 174 12.56 -8.06 -13.65
C PHE A 174 13.91 -7.35 -13.56
N LEU A 175 15.01 -8.09 -13.38
CA LEU A 175 16.36 -7.54 -13.32
C LEU A 175 16.79 -6.93 -14.66
N LEU A 176 16.54 -7.59 -15.78
CA LEU A 176 16.84 -7.09 -17.11
C LEU A 176 16.14 -5.76 -17.40
N LEU A 177 14.83 -5.68 -17.11
CA LEU A 177 14.05 -4.45 -17.30
C LEU A 177 14.44 -3.35 -16.29
N SER A 178 14.87 -3.73 -15.08
CA SER A 178 15.36 -2.78 -14.08
C SER A 178 16.75 -2.23 -14.42
N ALA A 179 17.62 -3.03 -15.07
CA ALA A 179 18.98 -2.64 -15.42
C ALA A 179 19.03 -1.65 -16.60
N LYS A 180 18.05 -1.70 -17.50
CA LYS A 180 17.97 -0.82 -18.68
C LYS A 180 16.80 0.14 -18.55
N ALA A 181 17.10 1.37 -18.11
CA ALA A 181 16.08 2.40 -17.83
C ALA A 181 15.11 2.65 -19.01
N ASP A 182 15.58 2.59 -20.26
CA ASP A 182 14.73 2.79 -21.46
C ASP A 182 13.76 1.64 -21.69
N TRP A 183 14.13 0.42 -21.32
CA TRP A 183 13.25 -0.74 -21.39
C TRP A 183 12.24 -0.70 -20.27
N GLY A 184 12.67 -0.38 -19.06
CA GLY A 184 11.78 -0.25 -17.89
C GLY A 184 10.76 0.87 -18.01
N LYS A 185 11.05 1.92 -18.80
CA LYS A 185 10.05 2.96 -19.15
C LYS A 185 8.97 2.46 -20.08
N ARG A 186 9.31 1.53 -21.02
CA ARG A 186 8.34 0.96 -21.97
C ARG A 186 7.50 -0.15 -21.34
N LEU A 187 8.14 -1.00 -20.52
CA LEU A 187 7.51 -2.10 -19.80
C LEU A 187 8.00 -2.09 -18.36
N PRO A 188 7.16 -1.67 -17.38
CA PRO A 188 7.53 -1.71 -15.97
C PRO A 188 8.00 -3.11 -15.54
N PRO A 189 9.11 -3.22 -14.77
CA PRO A 189 9.73 -4.50 -14.45
C PRO A 189 8.79 -5.51 -13.80
N VAL A 190 7.88 -5.06 -12.93
CA VAL A 190 6.89 -5.93 -12.26
C VAL A 190 5.88 -6.48 -13.25
N ILE A 191 5.48 -5.69 -14.26
CA ILE A 191 4.57 -6.14 -15.33
C ILE A 191 5.28 -7.19 -16.21
N GLY A 192 6.55 -6.95 -16.56
CA GLY A 192 7.36 -7.94 -17.26
C GLY A 192 7.45 -9.27 -16.49
N ALA A 193 7.68 -9.21 -15.17
CA ALA A 193 7.69 -10.38 -14.30
C ALA A 193 6.34 -11.09 -14.26
N LEU A 194 5.22 -10.34 -14.19
CA LEU A 194 3.86 -10.89 -14.23
C LEU A 194 3.61 -11.68 -15.53
N LEU A 195 3.92 -11.06 -16.68
CA LEU A 195 3.67 -11.67 -17.99
C LEU A 195 4.52 -12.94 -18.22
N VAL A 196 5.81 -12.87 -17.88
CA VAL A 196 6.72 -14.03 -18.01
C VAL A 196 6.37 -15.11 -16.99
N GLY A 197 5.96 -14.72 -15.78
CA GLY A 197 5.49 -15.67 -14.79
C GLY A 197 4.20 -16.37 -15.21
N ALA A 198 3.22 -15.64 -15.75
CA ALA A 198 2.00 -16.24 -16.31
C ALA A 198 2.30 -17.22 -17.44
N LEU A 199 3.24 -16.86 -18.34
CA LEU A 199 3.70 -17.77 -19.40
C LEU A 199 4.39 -19.01 -18.81
N ALA A 200 5.25 -18.86 -17.80
CA ALA A 200 5.91 -19.98 -17.14
C ALA A 200 4.90 -20.92 -16.46
N VAL A 201 3.90 -20.37 -15.77
CA VAL A 201 2.80 -21.15 -15.16
C VAL A 201 2.03 -21.92 -16.23
N ALA A 202 1.73 -21.30 -17.37
CA ALA A 202 1.05 -21.96 -18.49
C ALA A 202 1.90 -23.10 -19.11
N LEU A 203 3.20 -22.84 -19.34
CA LEU A 203 4.11 -23.84 -19.92
C LEU A 203 4.41 -25.01 -18.98
N THR A 204 4.43 -24.77 -17.67
CA THR A 204 4.62 -25.86 -16.67
C THR A 204 3.33 -26.61 -16.36
N GLY A 205 2.18 -26.17 -16.88
CA GLY A 205 0.89 -26.77 -16.56
C GLY A 205 0.48 -26.65 -15.11
N SER A 206 1.07 -25.68 -14.38
CA SER A 206 0.89 -25.52 -12.94
C SER A 206 -0.34 -24.67 -12.58
N LEU A 207 -1.12 -24.25 -13.56
CA LEU A 207 -2.38 -23.51 -13.34
C LEU A 207 -3.47 -24.50 -12.91
N ASP A 208 -4.10 -24.24 -11.77
CA ASP A 208 -5.33 -24.94 -11.40
C ASP A 208 -6.52 -24.40 -12.20
N ALA A 209 -6.71 -25.00 -13.39
CA ALA A 209 -7.78 -24.59 -14.30
C ALA A 209 -9.19 -24.77 -13.72
N ALA A 210 -9.36 -25.65 -12.71
CA ALA A 210 -10.65 -25.82 -12.03
C ALA A 210 -10.98 -24.64 -11.11
N SER A 211 -9.97 -23.96 -10.63
CA SER A 211 -10.10 -22.76 -9.78
C SER A 211 -10.27 -21.47 -10.59
N VAL A 212 -10.06 -21.51 -11.92
CA VAL A 212 -10.36 -20.37 -12.79
C VAL A 212 -11.87 -20.30 -12.96
N GLY A 213 -12.53 -19.52 -12.11
CA GLY A 213 -13.97 -19.31 -12.12
C GLY A 213 -14.48 -18.60 -13.36
N GLN A 214 -15.79 -18.58 -13.52
CA GLN A 214 -16.47 -17.76 -14.53
C GLN A 214 -16.27 -16.26 -14.20
N LEU A 215 -16.47 -15.41 -15.21
CA LEU A 215 -16.44 -13.96 -15.01
C LEU A 215 -17.58 -13.56 -14.06
N THR A 216 -17.22 -13.17 -12.84
CA THR A 216 -18.18 -12.84 -11.78
C THR A 216 -17.99 -11.43 -11.27
N LEU A 217 -19.10 -10.76 -11.01
CA LEU A 217 -19.10 -9.45 -10.34
C LEU A 217 -18.90 -9.62 -8.83
N ALA A 218 -18.34 -8.60 -8.21
CA ALA A 218 -18.12 -8.58 -6.77
C ALA A 218 -19.42 -8.74 -5.99
N GLN A 219 -19.40 -9.67 -5.05
CA GLN A 219 -20.38 -9.84 -3.99
C GLN A 219 -19.65 -9.63 -2.66
N PRO A 220 -19.38 -8.38 -2.29
CA PRO A 220 -18.54 -8.09 -1.14
C PRO A 220 -19.16 -8.60 0.15
N VAL A 221 -18.32 -9.24 0.96
CA VAL A 221 -18.71 -9.75 2.27
C VAL A 221 -18.67 -8.60 3.27
N ILE A 222 -19.81 -8.33 3.91
CA ILE A 222 -19.87 -7.34 4.98
C ILE A 222 -19.30 -7.96 6.25
N GLN A 223 -18.27 -7.35 6.78
CA GLN A 223 -17.53 -7.83 7.94
C GLN A 223 -17.97 -7.09 9.21
N ALA A 224 -18.32 -7.85 10.25
CA ALA A 224 -18.61 -7.29 11.56
C ALA A 224 -17.33 -7.19 12.40
N PRO A 225 -17.04 -6.02 13.01
CA PRO A 225 -15.87 -5.87 13.87
C PRO A 225 -16.07 -6.56 15.22
N VAL A 226 -14.97 -7.15 15.74
CA VAL A 226 -14.86 -7.53 17.14
C VAL A 226 -13.85 -6.59 17.81
N TRP A 227 -14.23 -6.02 18.96
CA TRP A 227 -13.38 -5.08 19.68
C TRP A 227 -12.45 -5.82 20.62
N SER A 228 -11.17 -5.88 20.28
CA SER A 228 -10.12 -6.57 21.03
C SER A 228 -9.02 -5.59 21.43
N TRP A 229 -8.68 -5.52 22.72
CA TRP A 229 -7.56 -4.70 23.19
C TRP A 229 -6.24 -5.14 22.56
N ALA A 230 -6.03 -6.44 22.37
CA ALA A 230 -4.82 -6.97 21.75
C ALA A 230 -4.68 -6.43 20.31
N ALA A 231 -5.74 -6.56 19.49
CA ALA A 231 -5.74 -6.04 18.13
C ALA A 231 -5.56 -4.52 18.06
N MET A 232 -6.17 -3.78 18.99
CA MET A 232 -6.04 -2.31 19.05
C MET A 232 -4.62 -1.87 19.39
N LEU A 233 -3.99 -2.46 20.39
CA LEU A 233 -2.62 -2.13 20.78
C LEU A 233 -1.63 -2.53 19.68
N GLU A 234 -1.81 -3.70 19.09
CA GLU A 234 -0.93 -4.21 18.05
C GLU A 234 -1.00 -3.41 16.75
N LEU A 235 -2.20 -3.09 16.27
CA LEU A 235 -2.40 -2.63 14.91
C LEU A 235 -2.70 -1.14 14.77
N VAL A 236 -3.43 -0.50 15.71
CA VAL A 236 -3.96 0.86 15.48
C VAL A 236 -2.85 1.88 15.27
N VAL A 237 -1.86 1.91 16.17
CA VAL A 237 -0.76 2.88 16.07
C VAL A 237 0.16 2.56 14.90
N PRO A 238 0.64 1.33 14.68
CA PRO A 238 1.45 0.99 13.51
C PRO A 238 0.72 1.26 12.19
N LEU A 239 -0.55 0.90 12.05
CA LEU A 239 -1.33 1.19 10.85
C LEU A 239 -1.48 2.69 10.61
N ALA A 240 -1.81 3.48 11.64
CA ALA A 240 -1.91 4.94 11.51
C ALA A 240 -0.57 5.56 11.06
N ILE A 241 0.55 5.07 11.58
CA ILE A 241 1.90 5.48 11.16
C ILE A 241 2.13 5.13 9.69
N THR A 242 1.81 3.90 9.26
CA THR A 242 1.99 3.50 7.86
C THR A 242 1.14 4.34 6.91
N VAL A 243 -0.07 4.72 7.31
CA VAL A 243 -0.94 5.60 6.52
C VAL A 243 -0.40 7.02 6.46
N LEU A 244 -0.24 7.66 7.63
CA LEU A 244 0.03 9.11 7.69
C LEU A 244 1.49 9.44 7.38
N VAL A 245 2.43 8.69 7.94
CA VAL A 245 3.86 9.03 7.87
C VAL A 245 4.49 8.40 6.64
N VAL A 246 4.32 7.08 6.45
CA VAL A 246 5.00 6.36 5.36
C VAL A 246 4.32 6.68 4.02
N GLN A 247 3.04 6.37 3.87
CA GLN A 247 2.35 6.46 2.58
C GLN A 247 1.94 7.90 2.22
N ASN A 248 1.20 8.57 3.10
CA ASN A 248 0.78 9.95 2.82
C ASN A 248 1.99 10.89 2.78
N GLY A 249 2.99 10.68 3.64
CA GLY A 249 4.25 11.43 3.62
C GLY A 249 4.94 11.33 2.27
N GLN A 250 5.09 10.11 1.74
CA GLN A 250 5.66 9.87 0.41
C GLN A 250 4.80 10.49 -0.70
N GLY A 251 3.48 10.28 -0.67
CA GLY A 251 2.56 10.83 -1.66
C GLY A 251 2.60 12.36 -1.71
N VAL A 252 2.58 13.01 -0.55
CA VAL A 252 2.70 14.48 -0.42
C VAL A 252 4.05 14.96 -0.97
N ALA A 253 5.16 14.29 -0.65
CA ALA A 253 6.49 14.67 -1.15
C ALA A 253 6.57 14.57 -2.68
N VAL A 254 6.07 13.48 -3.26
CA VAL A 254 6.02 13.27 -4.72
C VAL A 254 5.21 14.36 -5.41
N LEU A 255 4.03 14.69 -4.89
CA LEU A 255 3.18 15.73 -5.45
C LEU A 255 3.82 17.11 -5.36
N LYS A 256 4.47 17.45 -4.24
CA LYS A 256 5.22 18.70 -4.08
C LYS A 256 6.38 18.80 -5.07
N ASN A 257 7.14 17.73 -5.27
CA ASN A 257 8.23 17.68 -6.24
C ASN A 257 7.75 17.87 -7.68
N ALA A 258 6.49 17.49 -7.96
CA ALA A 258 5.83 17.73 -9.25
C ALA A 258 5.14 19.10 -9.34
N GLY A 259 5.37 19.98 -8.37
CA GLY A 259 4.86 21.36 -8.34
C GLY A 259 3.43 21.52 -7.81
N HIS A 260 2.81 20.46 -7.28
CA HIS A 260 1.47 20.54 -6.70
C HIS A 260 1.51 20.93 -5.21
N GLU A 261 0.40 21.50 -4.73
CA GLU A 261 0.18 21.78 -3.30
C GLU A 261 -0.90 20.83 -2.74
N PRO A 262 -0.52 19.64 -2.27
CA PRO A 262 -1.48 18.68 -1.78
C PRO A 262 -2.14 19.11 -0.45
N PRO A 263 -3.48 18.96 -0.31
CA PRO A 263 -4.22 19.34 0.88
C PRO A 263 -4.06 18.29 1.98
N VAL A 264 -3.03 18.40 2.81
CA VAL A 264 -2.57 17.35 3.75
C VAL A 264 -3.66 16.92 4.74
N ASN A 265 -4.39 17.87 5.33
CA ASN A 265 -5.44 17.53 6.30
C ASN A 265 -6.67 16.92 5.59
N ALA A 266 -7.05 17.46 4.42
CA ALA A 266 -8.14 16.89 3.64
C ALA A 266 -7.81 15.48 3.13
N ILE A 267 -6.56 15.20 2.77
CA ILE A 267 -6.07 13.86 2.43
C ILE A 267 -6.24 12.92 3.64
N ALA A 268 -5.83 13.35 4.85
CA ALA A 268 -5.96 12.53 6.04
C ALA A 268 -7.44 12.25 6.39
N VAL A 269 -8.31 13.26 6.24
CA VAL A 269 -9.77 13.06 6.42
C VAL A 269 -10.31 12.08 5.39
N ALA A 270 -9.92 12.20 4.12
CA ALA A 270 -10.32 11.27 3.08
C ALA A 270 -9.81 9.85 3.35
N CYS A 271 -8.57 9.70 3.86
CA CYS A 271 -8.02 8.42 4.30
C CYS A 271 -8.85 7.82 5.46
N GLY A 272 -9.19 8.62 6.47
CA GLY A 272 -10.02 8.16 7.59
C GLY A 272 -11.40 7.70 7.15
N VAL A 273 -12.09 8.50 6.34
CA VAL A 273 -13.42 8.12 5.81
C VAL A 273 -13.32 6.91 4.88
N GLY A 274 -12.38 6.92 3.95
CA GLY A 274 -12.15 5.80 3.03
C GLY A 274 -11.83 4.51 3.76
N ALA A 275 -10.96 4.57 4.78
CA ALA A 275 -10.60 3.41 5.60
C ALA A 275 -11.81 2.84 6.37
N ALA A 276 -12.70 3.71 6.93
CA ALA A 276 -13.91 3.24 7.60
C ALA A 276 -14.84 2.49 6.65
N ILE A 277 -15.02 3.00 5.43
CA ILE A 277 -15.84 2.34 4.41
C ILE A 277 -15.16 1.05 3.92
N SER A 278 -13.84 1.07 3.71
CA SER A 278 -13.07 -0.12 3.29
C SER A 278 -13.12 -1.23 4.33
N ALA A 279 -13.10 -0.89 5.63
CA ALA A 279 -13.19 -1.86 6.73
C ALA A 279 -14.52 -2.64 6.73
N VAL A 280 -15.62 -2.06 6.22
CA VAL A 280 -16.90 -2.78 6.02
C VAL A 280 -16.72 -4.03 5.19
N PHE A 281 -15.80 -3.99 4.21
CA PHE A 281 -15.50 -5.07 3.28
C PHE A 281 -14.25 -5.88 3.67
N GLY A 282 -13.74 -5.70 4.89
CA GLY A 282 -12.54 -6.36 5.38
C GLY A 282 -11.25 -5.80 4.80
N ALA A 283 -11.28 -4.62 4.21
CA ALA A 283 -10.13 -4.03 3.53
C ALA A 283 -9.33 -3.10 4.44
N VAL A 284 -8.00 -3.19 4.33
CA VAL A 284 -7.05 -2.38 5.09
C VAL A 284 -7.13 -0.88 4.73
N SER A 285 -6.62 -0.06 5.63
CA SER A 285 -6.73 1.40 5.60
C SER A 285 -6.32 2.06 4.29
N THR A 286 -7.15 3.00 3.85
CA THR A 286 -6.92 3.92 2.73
C THR A 286 -5.72 4.84 2.99
N CYS A 287 -4.92 5.12 1.97
CA CYS A 287 -3.82 6.09 2.01
C CYS A 287 -3.63 6.79 0.65
N LEU A 288 -2.91 7.93 0.65
CA LEU A 288 -2.42 8.56 -0.57
C LEU A 288 -1.17 7.80 -1.05
N THR A 289 -1.20 7.26 -2.26
CA THR A 289 -0.10 6.42 -2.75
C THR A 289 1.03 7.23 -3.36
N GLY A 290 2.27 7.07 -2.88
CA GLY A 290 3.45 7.73 -3.47
C GLY A 290 3.75 7.27 -4.90
N PRO A 291 3.96 5.98 -5.14
CA PRO A 291 4.34 5.46 -6.46
C PRO A 291 3.33 5.78 -7.56
N THR A 292 2.03 5.58 -7.29
CA THR A 292 0.98 5.87 -8.28
C THR A 292 0.95 7.37 -8.61
N ASN A 293 1.00 8.25 -7.60
CA ASN A 293 1.05 9.70 -7.83
C ASN A 293 2.30 10.12 -8.61
N GLY A 294 3.43 9.44 -8.41
CA GLY A 294 4.64 9.63 -9.21
C GLY A 294 4.44 9.29 -10.68
N LEU A 295 3.74 8.19 -10.97
CA LEU A 295 3.39 7.81 -12.34
C LEU A 295 2.42 8.82 -12.99
N LEU A 296 1.41 9.28 -12.25
CA LEU A 296 0.45 10.27 -12.73
C LEU A 296 1.07 11.62 -13.07
N THR A 297 2.16 11.98 -12.40
CA THR A 297 2.87 13.26 -12.56
C THR A 297 4.14 13.15 -13.40
N SER A 298 4.43 11.99 -13.98
CA SER A 298 5.68 11.71 -14.69
C SER A 298 5.83 12.46 -16.01
N SER A 299 4.74 12.90 -16.62
CA SER A 299 4.74 13.58 -17.91
C SER A 299 3.45 14.39 -18.12
N GLY A 300 3.53 15.36 -19.02
CA GLY A 300 2.41 16.24 -19.36
C GLY A 300 2.40 17.56 -18.59
N GLU A 301 1.37 18.36 -18.80
CA GLU A 301 1.17 19.64 -18.12
C GLU A 301 0.64 19.45 -16.71
N GLN A 302 1.28 20.06 -15.71
CA GLN A 302 0.92 19.97 -14.30
C GLN A 302 -0.59 20.18 -14.03
N ARG A 303 -1.18 21.21 -14.65
CA ARG A 303 -2.61 21.54 -14.47
C ARG A 303 -3.58 20.45 -14.91
N ARG A 304 -3.11 19.48 -15.74
CA ARG A 304 -3.92 18.40 -16.32
C ARG A 304 -3.64 17.04 -15.70
N HIS A 305 -2.66 16.90 -14.81
CA HIS A 305 -2.30 15.63 -14.15
C HIS A 305 -3.49 14.96 -13.44
N TYR A 306 -4.44 15.78 -12.92
CA TYR A 306 -5.64 15.26 -12.24
C TYR A 306 -6.49 14.37 -13.15
N SER A 307 -6.49 14.60 -14.47
CA SER A 307 -7.24 13.77 -15.41
C SER A 307 -6.68 12.33 -15.50
N GLY A 308 -5.37 12.16 -15.33
CA GLY A 308 -4.75 10.83 -15.15
C GLY A 308 -5.22 10.13 -13.88
N ALA A 309 -5.39 10.87 -12.79
CA ALA A 309 -5.95 10.32 -11.55
C ALA A 309 -7.44 9.93 -11.70
N LEU A 310 -8.21 10.69 -12.48
CA LEU A 310 -9.59 10.30 -12.81
C LEU A 310 -9.63 8.99 -13.62
N MET A 311 -8.71 8.82 -14.59
CA MET A 311 -8.58 7.56 -15.34
C MET A 311 -8.21 6.39 -14.41
N PHE A 312 -7.21 6.58 -13.55
CA PHE A 312 -6.83 5.61 -12.53
C PHE A 312 -8.02 5.21 -11.64
N GLY A 313 -8.74 6.19 -11.11
CA GLY A 313 -9.90 5.96 -10.24
C GLY A 313 -11.03 5.19 -10.95
N ALA A 314 -11.33 5.51 -12.21
CA ALA A 314 -12.34 4.81 -12.99
C ALA A 314 -11.94 3.34 -13.24
N LEU A 315 -10.67 3.08 -13.61
CA LEU A 315 -10.16 1.72 -13.78
C LEU A 315 -10.14 0.95 -12.46
N ALA A 316 -9.81 1.60 -11.35
CA ALA A 316 -9.86 0.99 -10.02
C ALA A 316 -11.29 0.57 -9.63
N LEU A 317 -12.30 1.40 -9.93
CA LEU A 317 -13.70 1.02 -9.71
C LEU A 317 -14.08 -0.24 -10.51
N LEU A 318 -13.75 -0.26 -11.81
CA LEU A 318 -14.05 -1.41 -12.68
C LEU A 318 -13.34 -2.68 -12.18
N PHE A 319 -12.08 -2.57 -11.79
CA PHE A 319 -11.32 -3.70 -11.25
C PHE A 319 -11.92 -4.20 -9.93
N GLY A 320 -12.30 -3.29 -9.03
CA GLY A 320 -12.98 -3.64 -7.78
C GLY A 320 -14.28 -4.42 -8.03
N LEU A 321 -15.09 -3.97 -9.00
CA LEU A 321 -16.31 -4.70 -9.38
C LEU A 321 -16.03 -6.11 -9.94
N MET A 322 -14.84 -6.35 -10.48
CA MET A 322 -14.43 -7.65 -11.01
C MET A 322 -13.44 -8.38 -10.06
N ALA A 323 -13.34 -7.96 -8.81
CA ALA A 323 -12.40 -8.52 -7.84
C ALA A 323 -12.45 -10.05 -7.71
N PRO A 324 -13.61 -10.74 -7.68
CA PRO A 324 -13.63 -12.21 -7.60
C PRO A 324 -12.95 -12.88 -8.78
N THR A 325 -13.17 -12.37 -10.00
CA THR A 325 -12.54 -12.90 -11.22
C THR A 325 -11.02 -12.80 -11.16
N PHE A 326 -10.49 -11.62 -10.80
CA PHE A 326 -9.04 -11.41 -10.72
C PHE A 326 -8.42 -12.15 -9.53
N THR A 327 -9.09 -12.18 -8.38
CA THR A 327 -8.65 -12.94 -7.21
C THR A 327 -8.61 -14.43 -7.51
N GLY A 328 -9.66 -14.98 -8.11
CA GLY A 328 -9.72 -16.38 -8.53
C GLY A 328 -8.60 -16.74 -9.53
N LEU A 329 -8.38 -15.90 -10.54
CA LEU A 329 -7.29 -16.11 -11.51
C LEU A 329 -5.91 -16.10 -10.83
N MET A 330 -5.68 -15.20 -9.89
CA MET A 330 -4.41 -15.14 -9.15
C MET A 330 -4.23 -16.33 -8.21
N LEU A 331 -5.29 -16.75 -7.52
CA LEU A 331 -5.25 -17.90 -6.61
C LEU A 331 -5.13 -19.25 -7.36
N ALA A 332 -5.55 -19.31 -8.62
CA ALA A 332 -5.32 -20.46 -9.49
C ALA A 332 -3.84 -20.66 -9.88
N ALA A 333 -3.03 -19.61 -9.74
CA ALA A 333 -1.59 -19.70 -9.96
C ALA A 333 -0.89 -20.30 -8.73
N PRO A 334 0.28 -20.99 -8.91
CA PRO A 334 1.07 -21.49 -7.80
C PRO A 334 1.44 -20.39 -6.79
N LYS A 335 1.52 -20.75 -5.51
CA LYS A 335 1.89 -19.79 -4.45
C LYS A 335 3.23 -19.09 -4.70
N GLU A 336 4.19 -19.80 -5.31
CA GLU A 336 5.50 -19.28 -5.66
C GLU A 336 5.41 -18.12 -6.66
N PHE A 337 4.47 -18.17 -7.60
CA PHE A 337 4.19 -17.07 -8.53
C PHE A 337 3.77 -15.80 -7.76
N ILE A 338 2.84 -15.93 -6.80
CA ILE A 338 2.36 -14.82 -5.97
C ILE A 338 3.49 -14.32 -5.06
N MET A 339 4.28 -15.21 -4.44
CA MET A 339 5.41 -14.87 -3.58
C MET A 339 6.47 -14.07 -4.34
N VAL A 340 6.87 -14.51 -5.54
CA VAL A 340 7.84 -13.79 -6.36
C VAL A 340 7.30 -12.45 -6.83
N LEU A 341 6.07 -12.40 -7.30
CA LEU A 341 5.45 -11.15 -7.79
C LEU A 341 5.36 -10.11 -6.65
N GLY A 342 4.87 -10.52 -5.48
CA GLY A 342 4.82 -9.67 -4.28
C GLY A 342 6.22 -9.22 -3.83
N GLY A 343 7.17 -10.15 -3.79
CA GLY A 343 8.56 -9.86 -3.41
C GLY A 343 9.24 -8.86 -4.34
N LEU A 344 9.14 -9.06 -5.65
CA LEU A 344 9.72 -8.17 -6.66
C LEU A 344 9.07 -6.76 -6.61
N ALA A 345 7.77 -6.69 -6.39
CA ALA A 345 7.07 -5.42 -6.22
C ALA A 345 7.56 -4.65 -4.99
N MET A 346 7.89 -5.37 -3.91
CA MET A 346 8.32 -4.77 -2.64
C MET A 346 9.84 -4.52 -2.56
N LEU A 347 10.64 -5.03 -3.49
CA LEU A 347 12.10 -4.95 -3.43
C LEU A 347 12.63 -3.50 -3.33
N ARG A 348 12.05 -2.58 -4.10
CA ARG A 348 12.42 -1.15 -4.05
C ARG A 348 11.94 -0.47 -2.77
N VAL A 349 10.80 -0.87 -2.25
CA VAL A 349 10.27 -0.37 -0.98
C VAL A 349 11.18 -0.81 0.17
N LEU A 350 11.60 -2.07 0.17
CA LEU A 350 12.56 -2.62 1.13
C LEU A 350 13.89 -1.86 1.07
N GLN A 351 14.45 -1.66 -0.12
CA GLN A 351 15.68 -0.87 -0.32
C GLN A 351 15.53 0.54 0.25
N GLY A 352 14.42 1.22 -0.08
CA GLY A 352 14.12 2.57 0.42
C GLY A 352 13.99 2.62 1.94
N ALA A 353 13.40 1.59 2.55
CA ALA A 353 13.26 1.47 4.00
C ALA A 353 14.64 1.37 4.68
N PHE A 354 15.55 0.55 4.16
CA PHE A 354 16.92 0.48 4.68
C PHE A 354 17.67 1.80 4.53
N VAL A 355 17.58 2.47 3.38
CA VAL A 355 18.21 3.78 3.17
C VAL A 355 17.67 4.81 4.15
N ALA A 356 16.35 4.86 4.35
CA ALA A 356 15.73 5.80 5.28
C ALA A 356 16.03 5.49 6.75
N SER A 357 16.26 4.21 7.09
CA SER A 357 16.64 3.79 8.46
C SER A 357 18.06 4.16 8.82
N PHE A 358 19.01 4.00 7.88
CA PHE A 358 20.43 4.05 8.22
C PHE A 358 21.22 5.12 7.45
N GLY A 359 20.66 5.70 6.38
CA GLY A 359 21.40 6.60 5.48
C GLY A 359 21.78 7.95 6.12
N ALA A 360 21.01 8.45 7.07
CA ALA A 360 21.28 9.74 7.73
C ALA A 360 22.19 9.63 8.98
N GLY A 361 22.49 8.43 9.46
CA GLY A 361 23.29 8.17 10.65
C GLY A 361 22.65 8.61 11.97
N LYS A 362 21.45 9.19 11.96
CA LYS A 362 20.66 9.57 13.15
C LYS A 362 19.70 8.47 13.52
N PHE A 363 19.46 8.29 14.82
CA PHE A 363 18.55 7.26 15.35
C PHE A 363 18.85 5.85 14.83
N SER A 364 20.11 5.58 14.47
CA SER A 364 20.51 4.35 13.77
C SER A 364 20.44 3.12 14.68
N LEU A 365 20.75 3.27 15.96
CA LEU A 365 20.63 2.19 16.93
C LEU A 365 19.17 1.87 17.23
N GLY A 366 18.34 2.90 17.43
CA GLY A 366 16.90 2.72 17.57
C GLY A 366 16.26 2.06 16.35
N ALA A 367 16.68 2.46 15.14
CA ALA A 367 16.23 1.83 13.89
C ALA A 367 16.66 0.36 13.80
N LEU A 368 17.91 0.04 14.19
CA LEU A 368 18.41 -1.33 14.22
C LEU A 368 17.62 -2.22 15.19
N VAL A 369 17.37 -1.71 16.41
CA VAL A 369 16.58 -2.45 17.42
C VAL A 369 15.15 -2.66 16.91
N SER A 370 14.54 -1.63 16.33
CA SER A 370 13.21 -1.74 15.72
C SER A 370 13.15 -2.80 14.62
N LEU A 371 14.14 -2.83 13.72
CA LEU A 371 14.31 -3.85 12.70
C LEU A 371 14.43 -5.25 13.31
N LEU A 372 15.38 -5.45 14.24
CA LEU A 372 15.68 -6.77 14.80
C LEU A 372 14.49 -7.37 15.56
N VAL A 373 13.82 -6.56 16.38
CA VAL A 373 12.62 -7.01 17.13
C VAL A 373 11.50 -7.36 16.15
N THR A 374 11.30 -6.56 15.10
CA THR A 374 10.28 -6.83 14.09
C THR A 374 10.59 -8.12 13.31
N VAL A 375 11.85 -8.33 12.91
CA VAL A 375 12.27 -9.54 12.17
C VAL A 375 12.21 -10.80 13.02
N ALA A 376 12.46 -10.68 14.34
CA ALA A 376 12.37 -11.80 15.26
C ALA A 376 10.96 -12.41 15.31
N ASP A 377 9.94 -11.62 14.97
CA ASP A 377 8.52 -12.02 14.87
C ASP A 377 8.00 -12.69 16.16
N ILE A 378 8.48 -12.20 17.33
CA ILE A 378 8.09 -12.70 18.66
C ILE A 378 7.06 -11.75 19.25
N GLY A 379 5.81 -12.20 19.35
CA GLY A 379 4.75 -11.48 20.02
C GLY A 379 4.91 -11.55 21.55
N LEU A 380 4.63 -10.44 22.24
CA LEU A 380 4.56 -10.37 23.69
C LEU A 380 3.17 -9.88 24.10
N PHE A 381 2.57 -10.50 25.12
CA PHE A 381 1.23 -10.15 25.62
C PHE A 381 0.13 -10.21 24.54
N ASN A 382 0.24 -11.13 23.59
CA ASN A 382 -0.63 -11.25 22.42
C ASN A 382 -0.64 -9.99 21.52
N ILE A 383 0.49 -9.29 21.44
CA ILE A 383 0.73 -8.12 20.58
C ILE A 383 1.93 -8.42 19.69
N GLY A 384 1.80 -8.20 18.39
CA GLY A 384 2.80 -8.56 17.40
C GLY A 384 4.12 -7.79 17.49
N ALA A 385 5.16 -8.39 16.95
CA ALA A 385 6.55 -7.92 17.03
C ALA A 385 6.78 -6.53 16.44
N ALA A 386 6.02 -6.13 15.42
CA ALA A 386 6.18 -4.81 14.79
C ALA A 386 5.86 -3.64 15.75
N PHE A 387 4.83 -3.79 16.59
CA PHE A 387 4.54 -2.83 17.63
C PHE A 387 5.69 -2.74 18.65
N TRP A 388 6.15 -3.90 19.14
CA TRP A 388 7.27 -3.95 20.09
C TRP A 388 8.57 -3.46 19.49
N GLY A 389 8.77 -3.65 18.19
CA GLY A 389 9.88 -3.09 17.43
C GLY A 389 9.91 -1.57 17.51
N LEU A 390 8.76 -0.91 17.30
CA LEU A 390 8.64 0.53 17.48
C LEU A 390 8.92 0.95 18.92
N VAL A 391 8.27 0.32 19.89
CA VAL A 391 8.43 0.65 21.32
C VAL A 391 9.88 0.50 21.76
N ALA A 392 10.52 -0.64 21.45
CA ALA A 392 11.91 -0.92 21.81
C ALA A 392 12.87 0.04 21.09
N GLY A 393 12.66 0.28 19.78
CA GLY A 393 13.47 1.22 19.00
C GLY A 393 13.42 2.63 19.57
N PHE A 394 12.21 3.12 19.91
CA PHE A 394 12.03 4.41 20.58
C PHE A 394 12.71 4.45 21.96
N ALA A 395 12.50 3.43 22.80
CA ALA A 395 13.05 3.38 24.14
C ALA A 395 14.59 3.41 24.13
N VAL A 396 15.20 2.59 23.28
CA VAL A 396 16.66 2.54 23.13
C VAL A 396 17.20 3.86 22.58
N SER A 397 16.59 4.42 21.57
CA SER A 397 17.00 5.70 20.98
C SER A 397 16.84 6.85 22.00
N TRP A 398 15.73 6.87 22.74
CA TRP A 398 15.53 7.85 23.81
C TRP A 398 16.59 7.78 24.91
N TRP A 399 17.10 6.58 25.20
CA TRP A 399 18.14 6.39 26.21
C TRP A 399 19.54 6.66 25.67
N MET A 400 19.87 6.13 24.49
CA MET A 400 21.23 6.10 23.96
C MET A 400 21.54 7.16 22.89
N GLU A 401 20.51 7.69 22.20
CA GLU A 401 20.64 8.63 21.07
C GLU A 401 19.94 9.98 21.37
N ARG A 402 19.95 10.42 22.63
CA ARG A 402 19.25 11.67 23.06
C ARG A 402 19.67 12.91 22.27
N GLY A 403 20.91 12.93 21.78
CA GLY A 403 21.45 14.02 20.98
C GLY A 403 20.64 14.25 19.69
N ASP A 404 20.15 13.18 19.08
CA ASP A 404 19.44 13.22 17.81
C ASP A 404 18.04 13.85 17.95
N PHE A 405 17.38 13.67 19.13
CA PHE A 405 16.08 14.32 19.43
C PHE A 405 16.19 15.83 19.62
N ARG A 406 17.37 16.36 19.97
CA ARG A 406 17.59 17.80 20.15
C ARG A 406 17.87 18.51 18.82
N GLN A 407 18.21 17.76 17.79
CA GLN A 407 18.59 18.26 16.47
C GLN A 407 17.53 17.96 15.38
N ALA A 408 16.47 17.24 15.75
CA ALA A 408 15.33 16.92 14.90
C ALA A 408 14.20 17.95 15.12
#